data_cbd3d7cb7b8cefa4dc1b4c31276b1a68
#
_entry.id   cbd3d7cb7b8cefa4dc1b4c31276b1a68
#
_cell.length_a   1.000
_cell.length_b   1.000
_cell.length_c   1.000
_cell.angle_alpha   90.00
_cell.angle_beta   90.00
_cell.angle_gamma   90.00
#
_symmetry.space_group_name_H-M   'P 1'
#
loop_
_entity.id
_entity.type
_entity.pdbx_description
1 polymer ?
#
loop_
_entity_poly.entity_id
_entity_poly.type
_entity_poly.pdbx_seq_one_letter_code
_entity_poly.pdbx_strand_id
1 'polypeptide(L)'
;MTPPKPERLSTLDMVEAFHLGHAVSTLHELNIFESLKQQLSVEALAGKHRLDPDWLRTVLDYVAARTDLLRKTGKRFVVTRQYSNSSRFLLDLYTGGYGSNATQLAKLMRNPALAPATVDRDRHARAFESAEGAGLGRVPEVIKQLQFNHVLDIGCGSAALLLHLAEQDPEFTGWGLELNPSMCKAARKNIRSAQVGKRIKILQGDSRHLGTDLPLDVRGKVQAVTACQVVNEMFGKGISQAVAWLRGLRKRLPNKPLLICDYYGRLGSKIKCHHRETLLHDYAQMISGQGIPPANFAQWRTLYNEAGCRLVHVIEDKTTTRFIHILVL
;
A
#
# COMPACT_ATOMS: atom_id res chain seq x y z
N MET A 1 -14.91 8.50 26.34
CA MET A 1 -13.54 9.02 26.61
C MET A 1 -13.11 9.88 25.45
N THR A 2 -12.73 11.14 25.71
CA THR A 2 -12.17 12.02 24.68
C THR A 2 -10.81 11.43 24.25
N PRO A 3 -10.53 11.23 22.96
CA PRO A 3 -9.24 10.72 22.53
C PRO A 3 -8.14 11.69 23.01
N PRO A 4 -6.97 11.19 23.44
CA PRO A 4 -5.88 12.03 23.89
C PRO A 4 -5.50 13.01 22.78
N LYS A 5 -5.21 14.26 23.15
CA LYS A 5 -4.69 15.24 22.19
C LYS A 5 -3.43 14.64 21.54
N PRO A 6 -3.27 14.79 20.21
CA PRO A 6 -2.04 14.34 19.56
C PRO A 6 -0.85 15.02 20.23
N GLU A 7 0.10 14.22 20.69
CA GLU A 7 1.33 14.70 21.31
C GLU A 7 2.09 15.54 20.26
N ARG A 8 2.39 16.79 20.62
CA ARG A 8 3.15 17.68 19.73
C ARG A 8 4.63 17.39 19.92
N LEU A 9 5.30 17.06 18.82
CA LEU A 9 6.74 16.82 18.85
C LEU A 9 7.50 18.14 19.07
N SER A 10 8.52 18.13 19.93
CA SER A 10 9.50 19.20 20.02
C SER A 10 10.40 19.22 18.77
N THR A 11 11.16 20.28 18.60
CA THR A 11 12.16 20.33 17.50
C THR A 11 13.19 19.22 17.63
N LEU A 12 13.62 18.90 18.84
CA LEU A 12 14.57 17.81 19.09
C LEU A 12 13.97 16.46 18.69
N ASP A 13 12.71 16.18 19.07
CA ASP A 13 12.02 14.94 18.70
C ASP A 13 11.91 14.80 17.17
N MET A 14 11.63 15.89 16.46
CA MET A 14 11.54 15.87 15.00
C MET A 14 12.89 15.58 14.33
N VAL A 15 13.96 16.23 14.80
CA VAL A 15 15.32 16.01 14.28
C VAL A 15 15.80 14.60 14.61
N GLU A 16 15.58 14.13 15.83
CA GLU A 16 15.92 12.76 16.25
C GLU A 16 15.15 11.73 15.43
N ALA A 17 13.83 11.91 15.27
CA ALA A 17 12.99 11.00 14.48
C ALA A 17 13.46 10.89 13.02
N PHE A 18 13.91 12.00 12.42
CA PHE A 18 14.48 12.01 11.08
C PHE A 18 15.73 11.12 10.99
N HIS A 19 16.72 11.35 11.86
CA HIS A 19 17.97 10.57 11.86
C HIS A 19 17.73 9.10 12.23
N LEU A 20 16.89 8.85 13.22
CA LEU A 20 16.53 7.49 13.65
C LEU A 20 15.79 6.74 12.55
N GLY A 21 14.84 7.37 11.88
CA GLY A 21 14.12 6.81 10.74
C GLY A 21 15.06 6.39 9.61
N HIS A 22 16.05 7.24 9.28
CA HIS A 22 17.08 6.91 8.29
C HIS A 22 17.97 5.74 8.75
N ALA A 23 18.44 5.73 9.98
CA ALA A 23 19.26 4.65 10.52
C ALA A 23 18.53 3.30 10.47
N VAL A 24 17.28 3.26 10.95
CA VAL A 24 16.44 2.05 10.93
C VAL A 24 16.15 1.60 9.50
N SER A 25 15.80 2.54 8.61
CA SER A 25 15.54 2.23 7.19
C SER A 25 16.77 1.65 6.51
N THR A 26 17.97 2.19 6.78
CA THR A 26 19.24 1.67 6.25
C THR A 26 19.53 0.25 6.74
N LEU A 27 19.36 -0.02 8.03
CA LEU A 27 19.54 -1.38 8.58
C LEU A 27 18.54 -2.37 7.96
N HIS A 28 17.29 -1.93 7.71
CA HIS A 28 16.28 -2.72 7.03
C HIS A 28 16.67 -3.02 5.58
N GLU A 29 17.05 -2.00 4.81
CA GLU A 29 17.42 -2.12 3.40
C GLU A 29 18.63 -3.04 3.18
N LEU A 30 19.62 -2.96 4.07
CA LEU A 30 20.81 -3.81 4.07
C LEU A 30 20.54 -5.22 4.63
N ASN A 31 19.29 -5.59 4.98
CA ASN A 31 18.92 -6.87 5.59
C ASN A 31 19.67 -7.17 6.91
N ILE A 32 20.10 -6.15 7.64
CA ILE A 32 20.82 -6.31 8.89
C ILE A 32 19.93 -6.94 9.95
N PHE A 33 18.66 -6.51 10.08
CA PHE A 33 17.72 -7.11 11.03
C PHE A 33 17.52 -8.61 10.80
N GLU A 34 17.42 -9.07 9.55
CA GLU A 34 17.29 -10.50 9.25
C GLU A 34 18.57 -11.28 9.56
N SER A 35 19.73 -10.67 9.28
CA SER A 35 21.02 -11.29 9.58
C SER A 35 21.30 -11.36 11.09
N LEU A 36 20.82 -10.40 11.88
CA LEU A 36 20.90 -10.44 13.35
C LEU A 36 20.15 -11.62 13.98
N LYS A 37 19.10 -12.13 13.34
CA LYS A 37 18.40 -13.35 13.79
C LYS A 37 19.31 -14.58 13.79
N GLN A 38 20.39 -14.57 13.01
CA GLN A 38 21.42 -15.62 12.97
C GLN A 38 22.43 -15.52 14.14
N GLN A 39 22.25 -14.58 15.07
CA GLN A 39 23.10 -14.35 16.25
C GLN A 39 24.57 -14.07 15.92
N LEU A 40 24.85 -13.47 14.77
CA LEU A 40 26.20 -13.08 14.35
C LEU A 40 26.78 -11.99 15.26
N SER A 41 28.12 -11.96 15.40
CA SER A 41 28.81 -10.80 15.98
C SER A 41 28.77 -9.60 15.02
N VAL A 42 29.05 -8.40 15.52
CA VAL A 42 29.06 -7.19 14.68
C VAL A 42 30.11 -7.30 13.59
N GLU A 43 31.27 -7.86 13.89
CA GLU A 43 32.39 -8.08 12.95
C GLU A 43 32.00 -9.06 11.84
N ALA A 44 31.36 -10.18 12.21
CA ALA A 44 30.86 -11.17 11.24
C ALA A 44 29.74 -10.58 10.37
N LEU A 45 28.86 -9.78 10.97
CA LEU A 45 27.78 -9.09 10.27
C LEU A 45 28.32 -8.05 9.29
N ALA A 46 29.29 -7.24 9.74
CA ALA A 46 29.98 -6.25 8.91
C ALA A 46 30.68 -6.91 7.73
N GLY A 47 31.43 -7.99 7.96
CA GLY A 47 32.07 -8.77 6.90
C GLY A 47 31.08 -9.35 5.88
N LYS A 48 29.96 -9.94 6.36
CA LYS A 48 28.89 -10.48 5.49
C LYS A 48 28.29 -9.44 4.57
N HIS A 49 28.09 -8.22 5.06
CA HIS A 49 27.43 -7.13 4.32
C HIS A 49 28.43 -6.12 3.71
N ARG A 50 29.74 -6.36 3.86
CA ARG A 50 30.83 -5.47 3.38
C ARG A 50 30.71 -4.05 3.94
N LEU A 51 30.46 -3.96 5.24
CA LEU A 51 30.31 -2.71 5.98
C LEU A 51 31.51 -2.49 6.90
N ASP A 52 31.74 -1.24 7.28
CA ASP A 52 32.66 -0.89 8.34
C ASP A 52 32.11 -1.33 9.70
N PRO A 53 32.83 -2.11 10.51
CA PRO A 53 32.32 -2.67 11.77
C PRO A 53 32.08 -1.61 12.85
N ASP A 54 32.86 -0.53 12.90
CA ASP A 54 32.70 0.51 13.91
C ASP A 54 31.48 1.40 13.60
N TRP A 55 31.29 1.72 12.31
CA TRP A 55 30.08 2.41 11.85
C TRP A 55 28.84 1.57 12.12
N LEU A 56 28.85 0.29 11.74
CA LEU A 56 27.72 -0.61 11.99
C LEU A 56 27.39 -0.70 13.48
N ARG A 57 28.43 -0.84 14.33
CA ARG A 57 28.27 -0.89 15.80
C ARG A 57 27.61 0.38 16.32
N THR A 58 28.10 1.55 15.89
CA THR A 58 27.56 2.86 16.30
C THR A 58 26.09 3.00 15.94
N VAL A 59 25.72 2.63 14.70
CA VAL A 59 24.32 2.69 14.25
C VAL A 59 23.44 1.72 15.03
N LEU A 60 23.91 0.49 15.27
CA LEU A 60 23.18 -0.51 16.07
C LEU A 60 22.99 -0.06 17.51
N ASP A 61 24.04 0.54 18.12
CA ASP A 61 23.97 1.09 19.49
C ASP A 61 22.94 2.22 19.56
N TYR A 62 22.93 3.13 18.60
CA TYR A 62 21.97 4.23 18.55
C TYR A 62 20.54 3.72 18.42
N VAL A 63 20.29 2.80 17.48
CA VAL A 63 18.94 2.23 17.26
C VAL A 63 18.48 1.43 18.48
N ALA A 64 19.37 0.64 19.13
CA ALA A 64 19.03 -0.11 20.33
C ALA A 64 18.77 0.78 21.56
N ALA A 65 19.40 1.95 21.63
CA ALA A 65 19.18 2.92 22.71
C ALA A 65 17.86 3.71 22.57
N ARG A 66 17.34 3.84 21.34
CA ARG A 66 16.23 4.76 21.05
C ARG A 66 14.97 4.08 20.49
N THR A 67 15.00 2.75 20.26
CA THR A 67 13.83 2.03 19.72
C THR A 67 13.65 0.69 20.43
N ASP A 68 12.44 0.17 20.33
CA ASP A 68 12.10 -1.20 20.75
C ASP A 68 12.40 -2.24 19.67
N LEU A 69 12.98 -1.87 18.53
CA LEU A 69 13.26 -2.80 17.42
C LEU A 69 14.47 -3.68 17.70
N LEU A 70 15.46 -3.17 18.44
CA LEU A 70 16.67 -3.84 18.83
C LEU A 70 16.86 -3.77 20.34
N ARG A 71 17.48 -4.83 20.89
CA ARG A 71 17.96 -4.88 22.27
C ARG A 71 19.42 -5.28 22.28
N LYS A 72 20.26 -4.55 23.02
CA LYS A 72 21.65 -4.90 23.27
C LYS A 72 21.73 -5.84 24.49
N THR A 73 22.43 -6.95 24.32
CA THR A 73 22.68 -7.94 25.41
C THR A 73 24.18 -8.26 25.41
N GLY A 74 24.91 -7.66 26.33
CA GLY A 74 26.37 -7.69 26.33
C GLY A 74 26.95 -7.07 25.07
N LYS A 75 27.70 -7.86 24.30
CA LYS A 75 28.30 -7.43 23.01
C LYS A 75 27.40 -7.74 21.77
N ARG A 76 26.21 -8.32 21.97
CA ARG A 76 25.32 -8.76 20.91
C ARG A 76 24.10 -7.86 20.79
N PHE A 77 23.54 -7.79 19.58
CA PHE A 77 22.26 -7.16 19.31
C PHE A 77 21.22 -8.22 18.95
N VAL A 78 20.02 -8.06 19.49
CA VAL A 78 18.91 -8.99 19.28
C VAL A 78 17.72 -8.23 18.71
N VAL A 79 17.19 -8.69 17.59
CA VAL A 79 15.96 -8.17 17.01
C VAL A 79 14.79 -8.56 17.89
N THR A 80 13.94 -7.59 18.22
CA THR A 80 12.74 -7.84 19.01
C THR A 80 11.55 -8.19 18.14
N ARG A 81 10.46 -8.65 18.76
CA ARG A 81 9.17 -8.88 18.06
C ARG A 81 8.55 -7.61 17.48
N GLN A 82 9.01 -6.43 17.87
CA GLN A 82 8.54 -5.15 17.34
C GLN A 82 8.98 -4.92 15.89
N TYR A 83 10.06 -5.57 15.45
CA TYR A 83 10.40 -5.63 14.03
C TYR A 83 9.54 -6.71 13.35
N SER A 84 8.31 -6.37 13.07
CA SER A 84 7.24 -7.19 12.49
C SER A 84 7.01 -6.87 11.01
N ASN A 85 6.09 -7.58 10.37
CA ASN A 85 5.63 -7.26 9.01
C ASN A 85 5.03 -5.86 8.92
N SER A 86 4.32 -5.39 9.96
CA SER A 86 3.84 -4.01 10.04
C SER A 86 4.98 -3.00 10.04
N SER A 87 6.06 -3.24 10.80
CA SER A 87 7.23 -2.36 10.80
C SER A 87 7.92 -2.33 9.43
N ARG A 88 8.07 -3.49 8.78
CA ARG A 88 8.63 -3.58 7.42
C ARG A 88 7.77 -2.81 6.42
N PHE A 89 6.46 -3.00 6.46
CA PHE A 89 5.53 -2.23 5.64
C PHE A 89 5.73 -0.73 5.78
N LEU A 90 5.77 -0.21 7.02
CA LEU A 90 5.98 1.22 7.27
C LEU A 90 7.33 1.71 6.75
N LEU A 91 8.41 0.95 6.96
CA LEU A 91 9.75 1.29 6.50
C LEU A 91 9.84 1.28 4.96
N ASP A 92 9.37 0.22 4.31
CA ASP A 92 9.40 0.13 2.86
C ASP A 92 8.49 1.16 2.20
N LEU A 93 7.32 1.45 2.76
CA LEU A 93 6.39 2.41 2.17
C LEU A 93 6.85 3.85 2.37
N TYR A 94 7.03 4.27 3.63
CA TYR A 94 7.19 5.70 3.94
C TYR A 94 8.63 6.18 3.90
N THR A 95 9.59 5.39 4.42
CA THR A 95 11.01 5.75 4.34
C THR A 95 11.67 5.26 3.05
N GLY A 96 11.09 4.25 2.43
CA GLY A 96 11.53 3.70 1.15
C GLY A 96 10.81 4.32 -0.03
N GLY A 97 9.61 3.85 -0.33
CA GLY A 97 8.84 4.24 -1.51
C GLY A 97 8.66 5.75 -1.66
N TYR A 98 8.30 6.43 -0.57
CA TYR A 98 8.08 7.88 -0.54
C TYR A 98 9.28 8.68 0.03
N GLY A 99 10.35 8.03 0.46
CA GLY A 99 11.49 8.68 1.10
C GLY A 99 12.14 9.75 0.24
N SER A 100 12.36 9.46 -1.05
CA SER A 100 12.92 10.43 -2.00
C SER A 100 12.00 11.63 -2.24
N ASN A 101 10.68 11.46 -2.16
CA ASN A 101 9.72 12.58 -2.23
C ASN A 101 9.86 13.48 -1.01
N ALA A 102 10.01 12.92 0.19
CA ALA A 102 10.17 13.67 1.43
C ALA A 102 11.49 14.45 1.44
N THR A 103 12.61 13.84 1.04
CA THR A 103 13.93 14.50 1.04
C THR A 103 14.08 15.56 -0.06
N GLN A 104 13.32 15.43 -1.17
CA GLN A 104 13.34 16.40 -2.28
C GLN A 104 12.15 17.38 -2.22
N LEU A 105 11.44 17.48 -1.09
CA LEU A 105 10.19 18.23 -0.95
C LEU A 105 10.29 19.67 -1.48
N ALA A 106 11.36 20.40 -1.18
CA ALA A 106 11.55 21.77 -1.68
C ALA A 106 11.58 21.86 -3.20
N LYS A 107 12.17 20.87 -3.89
CA LYS A 107 12.18 20.76 -5.35
C LYS A 107 10.77 20.44 -5.88
N LEU A 108 10.09 19.51 -5.23
CA LEU A 108 8.74 19.08 -5.63
C LEU A 108 7.70 20.18 -5.40
N MET A 109 7.82 20.98 -4.34
CA MET A 109 6.97 22.16 -4.13
C MET A 109 7.10 23.19 -5.25
N ARG A 110 8.28 23.32 -5.87
CA ARG A 110 8.50 24.21 -7.04
C ARG A 110 8.02 23.58 -8.36
N ASN A 111 8.06 22.26 -8.46
CA ASN A 111 7.62 21.52 -9.65
C ASN A 111 6.94 20.19 -9.28
N PRO A 112 5.63 20.24 -8.91
CA PRO A 112 4.88 19.06 -8.48
C PRO A 112 4.79 17.95 -9.54
N ALA A 113 4.93 18.29 -10.82
CA ALA A 113 4.87 17.30 -11.91
C ALA A 113 5.98 16.24 -11.85
N LEU A 114 7.08 16.51 -11.13
CA LEU A 114 8.16 15.55 -10.92
C LEU A 114 7.84 14.50 -9.84
N ALA A 115 6.84 14.73 -9.01
CA ALA A 115 6.57 13.90 -7.83
C ALA A 115 6.33 12.42 -8.14
N PRO A 116 5.54 12.02 -9.15
CA PRO A 116 5.33 10.60 -9.46
C PRO A 116 6.59 9.84 -9.89
N ALA A 117 7.52 10.53 -10.56
CA ALA A 117 8.79 9.95 -11.02
C ALA A 117 9.83 9.81 -9.89
N THR A 118 9.59 10.46 -8.74
CA THR A 118 10.50 10.43 -7.59
C THR A 118 10.20 9.26 -6.64
N VAL A 119 9.04 8.61 -6.79
CA VAL A 119 8.65 7.44 -5.99
C VAL A 119 9.53 6.24 -6.32
N ASP A 120 10.15 5.63 -5.31
CA ASP A 120 10.82 4.34 -5.46
C ASP A 120 9.77 3.23 -5.55
N ARG A 121 9.45 2.83 -6.78
CA ARG A 121 8.40 1.85 -7.07
C ARG A 121 8.73 0.44 -6.61
N ASP A 122 9.99 0.08 -6.51
CA ASP A 122 10.40 -1.25 -6.05
C ASP A 122 10.26 -1.37 -4.54
N ARG A 123 10.64 -0.34 -3.78
CA ARG A 123 10.40 -0.31 -2.33
C ARG A 123 8.91 -0.18 -1.98
N HIS A 124 8.18 0.62 -2.74
CA HIS A 124 6.73 0.70 -2.61
C HIS A 124 6.08 -0.68 -2.83
N ALA A 125 6.51 -1.42 -3.85
CA ALA A 125 6.04 -2.77 -4.11
C ALA A 125 6.34 -3.74 -2.95
N ARG A 126 7.58 -3.73 -2.42
CA ARG A 126 7.98 -4.57 -1.27
C ARG A 126 7.14 -4.32 -0.02
N ALA A 127 6.70 -3.07 0.21
CA ALA A 127 5.83 -2.77 1.33
C ALA A 127 4.56 -3.63 1.30
N PHE A 128 3.93 -3.76 0.15
CA PHE A 128 2.70 -4.55 0.01
C PHE A 128 2.95 -6.06 0.00
N GLU A 129 4.13 -6.53 -0.40
CA GLU A 129 4.52 -7.93 -0.21
C GLU A 129 4.64 -8.28 1.29
N SER A 130 5.19 -7.36 2.10
CA SER A 130 5.34 -7.54 3.55
C SER A 130 4.02 -7.50 4.31
N ALA A 131 2.97 -6.89 3.74
CA ALA A 131 1.67 -6.74 4.39
C ALA A 131 0.86 -8.05 4.51
N GLU A 132 1.28 -9.15 3.85
CA GLU A 132 0.69 -10.50 3.93
C GLU A 132 -0.85 -10.51 3.98
N GLY A 133 -1.49 -9.80 3.06
CA GLY A 133 -2.95 -9.73 2.99
C GLY A 133 -3.62 -8.84 4.07
N ALA A 134 -2.86 -8.24 4.99
CA ALA A 134 -3.42 -7.34 6.02
C ALA A 134 -4.20 -6.15 5.42
N GLY A 135 -3.94 -5.79 4.15
CA GLY A 135 -4.68 -4.77 3.41
C GLY A 135 -6.03 -5.22 2.84
N LEU A 136 -6.34 -6.52 2.85
CA LEU A 136 -7.57 -7.05 2.23
C LEU A 136 -8.84 -6.72 3.04
N GLY A 137 -8.71 -6.55 4.35
CA GLY A 137 -9.83 -6.27 5.23
C GLY A 137 -10.95 -7.31 5.04
N ARG A 138 -12.17 -6.82 4.88
CA ARG A 138 -13.38 -7.67 4.68
C ARG A 138 -13.72 -7.95 3.22
N VAL A 139 -12.86 -7.59 2.27
CA VAL A 139 -13.14 -7.77 0.83
C VAL A 139 -13.35 -9.24 0.45
N PRO A 140 -12.53 -10.21 0.92
CA PRO A 140 -12.75 -11.63 0.61
C PRO A 140 -14.13 -12.13 1.08
N GLU A 141 -14.54 -11.78 2.31
CA GLU A 141 -15.84 -12.17 2.87
C GLU A 141 -16.99 -11.58 2.06
N VAL A 142 -16.87 -10.32 1.62
CA VAL A 142 -17.89 -9.66 0.80
C VAL A 142 -18.01 -10.34 -0.56
N ILE A 143 -16.90 -10.69 -1.22
CA ILE A 143 -16.90 -11.40 -2.50
C ILE A 143 -17.58 -12.77 -2.35
N LYS A 144 -17.24 -13.50 -1.28
CA LYS A 144 -17.84 -14.81 -0.97
C LYS A 144 -19.34 -14.70 -0.70
N GLN A 145 -19.79 -13.71 0.09
CA GLN A 145 -21.22 -13.49 0.37
C GLN A 145 -22.02 -13.16 -0.88
N LEU A 146 -21.40 -12.44 -1.83
CA LEU A 146 -21.99 -12.11 -3.13
C LEU A 146 -21.85 -13.22 -4.20
N GLN A 147 -21.20 -14.33 -3.84
CA GLN A 147 -20.99 -15.51 -4.71
C GLN A 147 -20.30 -15.19 -6.06
N PHE A 148 -19.31 -14.29 -6.03
CA PHE A 148 -18.52 -13.97 -7.22
C PHE A 148 -17.32 -14.90 -7.36
N ASN A 149 -17.35 -15.80 -8.36
CA ASN A 149 -16.29 -16.77 -8.62
C ASN A 149 -15.34 -16.34 -9.76
N HIS A 150 -15.65 -15.24 -10.45
CA HIS A 150 -14.84 -14.71 -11.56
C HIS A 150 -14.56 -13.21 -11.31
N VAL A 151 -13.39 -12.90 -10.76
CA VAL A 151 -13.05 -11.55 -10.30
C VAL A 151 -11.88 -10.98 -11.09
N LEU A 152 -12.01 -9.71 -11.51
CA LEU A 152 -10.93 -8.87 -11.99
C LEU A 152 -10.46 -7.96 -10.86
N ASP A 153 -9.22 -8.14 -10.41
CA ASP A 153 -8.60 -7.30 -9.38
C ASP A 153 -7.69 -6.25 -10.03
N ILE A 154 -8.09 -4.99 -9.97
CA ILE A 154 -7.34 -3.86 -10.52
C ILE A 154 -6.35 -3.37 -9.46
N GLY A 155 -5.06 -3.21 -9.86
CA GLY A 155 -3.98 -2.94 -8.92
C GLY A 155 -3.75 -4.13 -8.00
N CYS A 156 -3.72 -5.35 -8.58
CA CYS A 156 -3.70 -6.58 -7.79
C CYS A 156 -2.41 -6.79 -6.96
N GLY A 157 -1.40 -5.96 -7.15
CA GLY A 157 -0.14 -6.06 -6.43
C GLY A 157 0.49 -7.45 -6.55
N SER A 158 0.82 -8.07 -5.43
CA SER A 158 1.36 -9.44 -5.35
C SER A 158 0.31 -10.54 -5.57
N ALA A 159 -0.92 -10.20 -5.92
CA ALA A 159 -2.10 -11.06 -6.10
C ALA A 159 -2.64 -11.67 -4.78
N ALA A 160 -2.41 -11.03 -3.64
CA ALA A 160 -2.81 -11.57 -2.34
C ALA A 160 -4.32 -11.85 -2.25
N LEU A 161 -5.18 -10.93 -2.73
CA LEU A 161 -6.63 -11.12 -2.76
C LEU A 161 -7.04 -12.33 -3.59
N LEU A 162 -6.52 -12.42 -4.82
CA LEU A 162 -6.86 -13.51 -5.74
C LEU A 162 -6.38 -14.87 -5.22
N LEU A 163 -5.19 -14.92 -4.61
CA LEU A 163 -4.65 -16.13 -3.98
C LEU A 163 -5.51 -16.58 -2.81
N HIS A 164 -5.89 -15.66 -1.93
CA HIS A 164 -6.75 -15.96 -0.79
C HIS A 164 -8.12 -16.51 -1.23
N LEU A 165 -8.73 -15.92 -2.26
CA LEU A 165 -10.00 -16.40 -2.82
C LEU A 165 -9.86 -17.78 -3.46
N ALA A 166 -8.78 -18.01 -4.21
CA ALA A 166 -8.52 -19.29 -4.86
C ALA A 166 -8.17 -20.43 -3.87
N GLU A 167 -7.65 -20.10 -2.70
CA GLU A 167 -7.42 -21.04 -1.60
C GLU A 167 -8.74 -21.49 -0.96
N GLN A 168 -9.68 -20.57 -0.83
CA GLN A 168 -10.98 -20.85 -0.20
C GLN A 168 -11.99 -21.51 -1.13
N ASP A 169 -11.87 -21.33 -2.44
CA ASP A 169 -12.79 -21.87 -3.45
C ASP A 169 -12.02 -22.47 -4.62
N PRO A 170 -12.09 -23.80 -4.84
CA PRO A 170 -11.43 -24.47 -5.95
C PRO A 170 -11.98 -24.06 -7.33
N GLU A 171 -13.21 -23.57 -7.43
CA GLU A 171 -13.84 -23.10 -8.68
C GLU A 171 -13.54 -21.62 -8.97
N PHE A 172 -12.91 -20.92 -8.04
CA PHE A 172 -12.58 -19.50 -8.23
C PHE A 172 -11.59 -19.30 -9.37
N THR A 173 -11.87 -18.33 -10.22
CA THR A 173 -11.00 -17.87 -11.32
C THR A 173 -10.79 -16.35 -11.19
N GLY A 174 -9.55 -15.89 -11.29
CA GLY A 174 -9.22 -14.49 -11.13
C GLY A 174 -8.26 -13.95 -12.20
N TRP A 175 -8.42 -12.66 -12.49
CA TRP A 175 -7.48 -11.88 -13.30
C TRP A 175 -6.98 -10.72 -12.47
N GLY A 176 -5.66 -10.57 -12.38
CA GLY A 176 -5.05 -9.39 -11.79
C GLY A 176 -4.54 -8.47 -12.88
N LEU A 177 -4.93 -7.19 -12.84
CA LEU A 177 -4.34 -6.16 -13.69
C LEU A 177 -3.40 -5.31 -12.83
N GLU A 178 -2.11 -5.25 -13.20
CA GLU A 178 -1.10 -4.55 -12.42
C GLU A 178 -0.17 -3.75 -13.34
N LEU A 179 0.08 -2.50 -12.95
CA LEU A 179 0.93 -1.58 -13.71
C LEU A 179 2.42 -1.86 -13.49
N ASN A 180 2.81 -2.17 -12.25
CA ASN A 180 4.21 -2.28 -11.86
C ASN A 180 4.80 -3.64 -12.28
N PRO A 181 5.86 -3.68 -13.12
CA PRO A 181 6.48 -4.93 -13.57
C PRO A 181 7.03 -5.79 -12.43
N SER A 182 7.58 -5.17 -11.37
CA SER A 182 8.13 -5.89 -10.21
C SER A 182 7.00 -6.60 -9.45
N MET A 183 5.85 -5.93 -9.26
CA MET A 183 4.66 -6.54 -8.65
C MET A 183 4.07 -7.66 -9.52
N CYS A 184 4.00 -7.46 -10.85
CA CYS A 184 3.60 -8.54 -11.77
C CYS A 184 4.50 -9.78 -11.64
N LYS A 185 5.82 -9.58 -11.49
CA LYS A 185 6.78 -10.67 -11.29
C LYS A 185 6.53 -11.38 -9.95
N ALA A 186 6.34 -10.63 -8.87
CA ALA A 186 6.01 -11.15 -7.55
C ALA A 186 4.69 -11.94 -7.58
N ALA A 187 3.62 -11.37 -8.13
CA ALA A 187 2.33 -12.04 -8.29
C ALA A 187 2.45 -13.37 -9.05
N ARG A 188 3.14 -13.38 -10.20
CA ARG A 188 3.35 -14.60 -10.97
C ARG A 188 4.18 -15.64 -10.21
N LYS A 189 5.16 -15.23 -9.38
CA LYS A 189 5.92 -16.12 -8.50
C LYS A 189 4.99 -16.75 -7.47
N ASN A 190 4.18 -15.94 -6.77
CA ASN A 190 3.25 -16.40 -5.72
C ASN A 190 2.21 -17.38 -6.29
N ILE A 191 1.64 -17.07 -7.45
CA ILE A 191 0.68 -17.94 -8.17
C ILE A 191 1.30 -19.29 -8.52
N ARG A 192 2.55 -19.31 -8.97
CA ARG A 192 3.28 -20.58 -9.24
C ARG A 192 3.51 -21.37 -7.96
N SER A 193 3.94 -20.70 -6.88
CA SER A 193 4.17 -21.35 -5.58
C SER A 193 2.89 -21.95 -5.00
N ALA A 194 1.75 -21.29 -5.19
CA ALA A 194 0.42 -21.79 -4.78
C ALA A 194 -0.21 -22.79 -5.76
N GLN A 195 0.44 -23.07 -6.89
CA GLN A 195 -0.03 -24.01 -7.94
C GLN A 195 -1.40 -23.67 -8.56
N VAL A 196 -1.81 -22.39 -8.53
CA VAL A 196 -3.12 -21.93 -9.05
C VAL A 196 -3.04 -21.24 -10.42
N GLY A 197 -1.95 -21.41 -11.16
CA GLY A 197 -1.70 -20.73 -12.44
C GLY A 197 -2.68 -21.07 -13.58
N LYS A 198 -3.48 -22.14 -13.44
CA LYS A 198 -4.60 -22.43 -14.37
C LYS A 198 -5.80 -21.50 -14.11
N ARG A 199 -6.01 -21.09 -12.87
CA ARG A 199 -7.18 -20.32 -12.40
C ARG A 199 -6.91 -18.81 -12.28
N ILE A 200 -5.68 -18.40 -11.97
CA ILE A 200 -5.31 -16.99 -11.81
C ILE A 200 -4.34 -16.57 -12.92
N LYS A 201 -4.63 -15.44 -13.57
CA LYS A 201 -3.80 -14.83 -14.60
C LYS A 201 -3.44 -13.39 -14.25
N ILE A 202 -2.17 -12.99 -14.47
CA ILE A 202 -1.71 -11.61 -14.26
C ILE A 202 -1.46 -10.95 -15.61
N LEU A 203 -2.21 -9.88 -15.83
CA LEU A 203 -2.10 -8.95 -16.95
C LEU A 203 -1.25 -7.76 -16.49
N GLN A 204 -0.19 -7.45 -17.23
CA GLN A 204 0.55 -6.22 -17.00
C GLN A 204 -0.10 -5.12 -17.83
N GLY A 205 -0.57 -4.05 -17.18
CA GLY A 205 -1.26 -2.98 -17.88
C GLY A 205 -1.73 -1.87 -16.95
N ASP A 206 -2.19 -0.80 -17.57
CA ASP A 206 -2.70 0.38 -16.90
C ASP A 206 -4.23 0.40 -16.90
N SER A 207 -4.83 0.44 -15.73
CA SER A 207 -6.30 0.49 -15.58
C SER A 207 -6.93 1.72 -16.22
N ARG A 208 -6.15 2.76 -16.53
CA ARG A 208 -6.58 3.93 -17.32
C ARG A 208 -6.75 3.60 -18.80
N HIS A 209 -6.14 2.51 -19.28
CA HIS A 209 -6.10 2.08 -20.69
C HIS A 209 -6.73 0.69 -20.91
N LEU A 210 -7.74 0.32 -20.13
CA LEU A 210 -8.41 -1.00 -20.21
C LEU A 210 -8.87 -1.40 -21.63
N GLY A 211 -8.94 -0.44 -22.54
CA GLY A 211 -9.28 -0.70 -23.94
C GLY A 211 -8.32 -1.64 -24.64
N THR A 212 -7.04 -1.51 -24.33
CA THR A 212 -5.95 -2.28 -24.91
C THR A 212 -5.49 -3.39 -23.98
N ASP A 213 -5.52 -3.16 -22.67
CA ASP A 213 -4.83 -3.97 -21.66
C ASP A 213 -5.70 -5.08 -21.07
N LEU A 214 -7.03 -5.05 -21.31
CA LEU A 214 -7.96 -6.10 -20.89
C LEU A 214 -8.52 -6.88 -22.07
N PRO A 215 -8.15 -8.15 -22.27
CA PRO A 215 -8.65 -8.99 -23.35
C PRO A 215 -10.19 -9.13 -23.36
N LEU A 216 -10.78 -9.24 -24.54
CA LEU A 216 -12.26 -9.30 -24.71
C LEU A 216 -12.86 -10.54 -24.04
N ASP A 217 -12.16 -11.68 -24.11
CA ASP A 217 -12.61 -12.93 -23.49
C ASP A 217 -12.63 -12.82 -21.96
N VAL A 218 -11.71 -12.06 -21.37
CA VAL A 218 -11.71 -11.77 -19.93
C VAL A 218 -12.92 -10.92 -19.55
N ARG A 219 -13.20 -9.85 -20.34
CA ARG A 219 -14.35 -8.95 -20.07
C ARG A 219 -15.68 -9.70 -20.02
N GLY A 220 -15.88 -10.66 -20.92
CA GLY A 220 -17.09 -11.49 -20.94
C GLY A 220 -17.28 -12.36 -19.71
N LYS A 221 -16.17 -12.87 -19.15
CA LYS A 221 -16.19 -13.80 -18.00
C LYS A 221 -16.26 -13.11 -16.65
N VAL A 222 -15.73 -11.89 -16.50
CA VAL A 222 -15.70 -11.17 -15.23
C VAL A 222 -17.11 -10.98 -14.68
N GLN A 223 -17.34 -11.40 -13.44
CA GLN A 223 -18.57 -11.19 -12.67
C GLN A 223 -18.49 -9.93 -11.81
N ALA A 224 -17.33 -9.67 -11.20
CA ALA A 224 -17.09 -8.52 -10.37
C ALA A 224 -15.67 -7.96 -10.54
N VAL A 225 -15.52 -6.69 -10.25
CA VAL A 225 -14.24 -5.97 -10.27
C VAL A 225 -13.90 -5.53 -8.85
N THR A 226 -12.64 -5.64 -8.46
CA THR A 226 -12.12 -5.07 -7.21
C THR A 226 -11.07 -4.00 -7.51
N ALA A 227 -11.02 -2.98 -6.66
CA ALA A 227 -10.01 -1.94 -6.67
C ALA A 227 -9.67 -1.59 -5.20
N CYS A 228 -8.67 -2.28 -4.67
CA CYS A 228 -8.24 -2.14 -3.29
C CYS A 228 -7.03 -1.21 -3.21
N GLN A 229 -7.18 -0.04 -2.56
CA GLN A 229 -6.13 0.98 -2.46
C GLN A 229 -5.62 1.45 -3.84
N VAL A 230 -6.55 1.66 -4.77
CA VAL A 230 -6.25 2.10 -6.14
C VAL A 230 -6.84 3.46 -6.45
N VAL A 231 -8.09 3.70 -6.04
CA VAL A 231 -8.78 4.95 -6.37
C VAL A 231 -8.15 6.14 -5.65
N ASN A 232 -7.61 5.92 -4.45
CA ASN A 232 -6.85 6.93 -3.70
C ASN A 232 -5.65 7.50 -4.49
N GLU A 233 -5.11 6.76 -5.45
CA GLU A 233 -4.03 7.23 -6.32
C GLU A 233 -4.51 8.11 -7.51
N MET A 234 -5.82 8.28 -7.67
CA MET A 234 -6.41 8.97 -8.84
C MET A 234 -6.80 10.43 -8.55
N PHE A 235 -6.23 11.04 -7.50
CA PHE A 235 -6.57 12.42 -7.09
C PHE A 235 -5.49 13.46 -7.38
N GLY A 236 -4.38 13.07 -8.01
CA GLY A 236 -3.26 13.98 -8.30
C GLY A 236 -3.63 15.19 -9.16
N LYS A 237 -4.66 15.06 -10.00
CA LYS A 237 -5.27 16.16 -10.78
C LYS A 237 -6.70 16.49 -10.31
N GLY A 238 -6.99 16.20 -9.03
CA GLY A 238 -8.30 16.40 -8.43
C GLY A 238 -9.33 15.31 -8.77
N ILE A 239 -10.57 15.55 -8.33
CA ILE A 239 -11.70 14.59 -8.45
C ILE A 239 -11.97 14.18 -9.91
N SER A 240 -11.79 15.09 -10.86
CA SER A 240 -12.04 14.84 -12.28
C SER A 240 -11.25 13.64 -12.83
N GLN A 241 -10.05 13.38 -12.32
CA GLN A 241 -9.25 12.22 -12.75
C GLN A 241 -9.90 10.90 -12.30
N ALA A 242 -10.36 10.83 -11.06
CA ALA A 242 -11.05 9.65 -10.53
C ALA A 242 -12.41 9.43 -11.26
N VAL A 243 -13.15 10.51 -11.54
CA VAL A 243 -14.39 10.44 -12.35
C VAL A 243 -14.10 9.90 -13.75
N ALA A 244 -13.05 10.39 -14.41
CA ALA A 244 -12.69 9.93 -15.75
C ALA A 244 -12.29 8.43 -15.74
N TRP A 245 -11.56 7.99 -14.72
CA TRP A 245 -11.18 6.59 -14.53
C TRP A 245 -12.43 5.70 -14.36
N LEU A 246 -13.37 6.05 -13.48
CA LEU A 246 -14.62 5.31 -13.30
C LEU A 246 -15.48 5.27 -14.57
N ARG A 247 -15.58 6.38 -15.32
CA ARG A 247 -16.25 6.38 -16.62
C ARG A 247 -15.60 5.44 -17.62
N GLY A 248 -14.26 5.37 -17.60
CA GLY A 248 -13.49 4.42 -18.41
C GLY A 248 -13.81 2.97 -18.06
N LEU A 249 -13.86 2.63 -16.78
CA LEU A 249 -14.26 1.31 -16.30
C LEU A 249 -15.69 0.97 -16.72
N ARG A 250 -16.65 1.87 -16.45
CA ARG A 250 -18.07 1.70 -16.81
C ARG A 250 -18.25 1.44 -18.31
N LYS A 251 -17.52 2.16 -19.16
CA LYS A 251 -17.59 1.96 -20.62
C LYS A 251 -17.10 0.56 -21.03
N ARG A 252 -16.15 -0.03 -20.32
CA ARG A 252 -15.50 -1.29 -20.68
C ARG A 252 -16.12 -2.50 -20.00
N LEU A 253 -16.69 -2.31 -18.82
CA LEU A 253 -17.28 -3.34 -17.96
C LEU A 253 -18.69 -2.91 -17.51
N PRO A 254 -19.61 -2.62 -18.47
CA PRO A 254 -20.92 -2.09 -18.11
C PRO A 254 -21.71 -3.08 -17.26
N ASN A 255 -22.46 -2.54 -16.30
CA ASN A 255 -23.31 -3.29 -15.36
C ASN A 255 -22.56 -4.29 -14.45
N LYS A 256 -21.22 -4.25 -14.40
CA LYS A 256 -20.46 -5.10 -13.47
C LYS A 256 -20.39 -4.46 -12.09
N PRO A 257 -20.55 -5.26 -11.01
CA PRO A 257 -20.23 -4.80 -9.68
C PRO A 257 -18.75 -4.40 -9.56
N LEU A 258 -18.50 -3.22 -8.94
CA LEU A 258 -17.16 -2.75 -8.58
C LEU A 258 -17.09 -2.56 -7.07
N LEU A 259 -16.17 -3.27 -6.42
CA LEU A 259 -15.86 -3.12 -5.01
C LEU A 259 -14.65 -2.20 -4.87
N ILE A 260 -14.85 -1.01 -4.33
CA ILE A 260 -13.78 -0.07 -4.00
C ILE A 260 -13.48 -0.22 -2.50
N CYS A 261 -12.29 -0.71 -2.17
CA CYS A 261 -11.77 -0.74 -0.80
C CYS A 261 -10.73 0.35 -0.66
N ASP A 262 -11.08 1.42 0.05
CA ASP A 262 -10.26 2.61 0.12
C ASP A 262 -10.46 3.34 1.46
N TYR A 263 -10.09 4.61 1.56
CA TYR A 263 -10.21 5.38 2.79
C TYR A 263 -10.66 6.82 2.53
N TYR A 264 -11.13 7.49 3.60
CA TYR A 264 -11.44 8.91 3.59
C TYR A 264 -10.21 9.72 3.95
N GLY A 265 -9.72 10.57 3.06
CA GLY A 265 -8.64 11.50 3.33
C GLY A 265 -9.02 12.52 4.40
N ARG A 266 -8.07 12.98 5.21
CA ARG A 266 -8.31 13.89 6.34
C ARG A 266 -7.44 15.13 6.30
N LEU A 267 -6.25 15.05 5.74
CA LEU A 267 -5.32 16.17 5.71
C LEU A 267 -5.89 17.33 4.88
N GLY A 268 -5.92 18.52 5.46
CA GLY A 268 -6.52 19.71 4.83
C GLY A 268 -8.05 19.75 4.87
N SER A 269 -8.73 18.71 5.38
CA SER A 269 -10.19 18.74 5.56
C SER A 269 -10.59 19.42 6.85
N LYS A 270 -11.88 19.84 6.95
CA LYS A 270 -12.46 20.38 8.19
C LYS A 270 -12.77 19.29 9.23
N ILE A 271 -12.65 18.02 8.87
CA ILE A 271 -12.96 16.89 9.73
C ILE A 271 -11.73 16.58 10.59
N LYS A 272 -11.86 16.71 11.89
CA LYS A 272 -10.77 16.38 12.82
C LYS A 272 -10.40 14.90 12.70
N CYS A 273 -9.12 14.64 12.52
CA CYS A 273 -8.56 13.30 12.48
C CYS A 273 -7.49 13.15 13.56
N HIS A 274 -7.61 12.09 14.34
CA HIS A 274 -6.64 11.75 15.38
C HIS A 274 -5.78 10.53 14.98
N HIS A 275 -6.04 9.93 13.82
CA HIS A 275 -5.28 8.80 13.30
C HIS A 275 -3.99 9.27 12.63
N ARG A 276 -2.88 9.11 13.32
CA ARG A 276 -1.54 9.50 12.82
C ARG A 276 -1.22 8.85 11.48
N GLU A 277 -1.56 7.57 11.32
CA GLU A 277 -1.31 6.83 10.08
C GLU A 277 -2.09 7.42 8.89
N THR A 278 -3.35 7.80 9.08
CA THR A 278 -4.14 8.44 8.01
C THR A 278 -3.50 9.76 7.57
N LEU A 279 -3.08 10.60 8.52
CA LEU A 279 -2.45 11.88 8.20
C LEU A 279 -1.08 11.70 7.52
N LEU A 280 -0.30 10.72 7.97
CA LEU A 280 0.97 10.37 7.33
C LEU A 280 0.75 9.86 5.91
N HIS A 281 -0.26 9.01 5.72
CA HIS A 281 -0.59 8.47 4.40
C HIS A 281 -1.06 9.56 3.45
N ASP A 282 -1.98 10.44 3.88
CA ASP A 282 -2.43 11.60 3.10
C ASP A 282 -1.26 12.50 2.67
N TYR A 283 -0.33 12.75 3.60
CA TYR A 283 0.86 13.54 3.31
C TYR A 283 1.74 12.84 2.26
N ALA A 284 2.00 11.55 2.43
CA ALA A 284 2.79 10.77 1.48
C ALA A 284 2.15 10.72 0.09
N GLN A 285 0.83 10.54 0.02
CA GLN A 285 0.05 10.59 -1.22
C GLN A 285 0.16 11.96 -1.90
N MET A 286 0.04 13.04 -1.14
CA MET A 286 0.14 14.39 -1.67
C MET A 286 1.53 14.67 -2.26
N ILE A 287 2.62 14.35 -1.52
CA ILE A 287 3.98 14.62 -1.98
C ILE A 287 4.45 13.68 -3.09
N SER A 288 3.78 12.55 -3.30
CA SER A 288 4.03 11.63 -4.43
C SER A 288 3.23 11.99 -5.69
N GLY A 289 2.38 13.02 -5.63
CA GLY A 289 1.56 13.46 -6.76
C GLY A 289 0.29 12.64 -6.98
N GLN A 290 -0.07 11.76 -6.06
CA GLN A 290 -1.29 10.96 -6.11
C GLN A 290 -2.52 11.74 -5.64
N GLY A 291 -2.31 12.79 -4.82
CA GLY A 291 -3.37 13.63 -4.25
C GLY A 291 -4.01 13.01 -3.00
N ILE A 292 -4.98 13.71 -2.45
CA ILE A 292 -5.70 13.28 -1.24
C ILE A 292 -7.14 12.93 -1.64
N PRO A 293 -7.65 11.73 -1.28
CA PRO A 293 -9.01 11.33 -1.62
C PRO A 293 -10.06 12.13 -0.84
N PRO A 294 -11.34 12.10 -1.27
CA PRO A 294 -12.43 12.82 -0.61
C PRO A 294 -12.56 12.46 0.87
N ALA A 295 -12.88 13.47 1.69
CA ALA A 295 -12.82 13.37 3.15
C ALA A 295 -14.02 12.65 3.80
N ASN A 296 -15.09 12.39 3.06
CA ASN A 296 -16.30 11.77 3.59
C ASN A 296 -17.13 11.08 2.52
N PHE A 297 -18.07 10.28 2.99
CA PHE A 297 -19.00 9.54 2.15
C PHE A 297 -19.76 10.42 1.14
N ALA A 298 -20.23 11.60 1.54
CA ALA A 298 -21.02 12.46 0.66
C ALA A 298 -20.22 12.90 -0.56
N GLN A 299 -18.94 13.23 -0.40
CA GLN A 299 -18.04 13.60 -1.50
C GLN A 299 -17.73 12.41 -2.42
N TRP A 300 -17.51 11.22 -1.87
CA TRP A 300 -17.35 9.99 -2.66
C TRP A 300 -18.62 9.66 -3.44
N ARG A 301 -19.79 9.80 -2.83
CA ARG A 301 -21.09 9.60 -3.52
C ARG A 301 -21.27 10.58 -4.68
N THR A 302 -20.91 11.86 -4.50
CA THR A 302 -20.93 12.85 -5.59
C THR A 302 -20.04 12.40 -6.75
N LEU A 303 -18.80 11.96 -6.47
CA LEU A 303 -17.88 11.43 -7.46
C LEU A 303 -18.47 10.24 -8.24
N TYR A 304 -19.13 9.30 -7.55
CA TYR A 304 -19.76 8.14 -8.19
C TYR A 304 -20.92 8.57 -9.11
N ASN A 305 -21.75 9.51 -8.64
CA ASN A 305 -22.86 10.05 -9.42
C ASN A 305 -22.35 10.78 -10.69
N GLU A 306 -21.30 11.59 -10.57
CA GLU A 306 -20.66 12.25 -11.71
C GLU A 306 -20.09 11.25 -12.72
N ALA A 307 -19.57 10.12 -12.25
CA ALA A 307 -19.10 9.03 -13.11
C ALA A 307 -20.23 8.22 -13.75
N GLY A 308 -21.48 8.39 -13.29
CA GLY A 308 -22.65 7.63 -13.71
C GLY A 308 -22.66 6.21 -13.13
N CYS A 309 -21.93 5.97 -12.03
CA CYS A 309 -21.93 4.70 -11.31
C CYS A 309 -23.01 4.72 -10.24
N ARG A 310 -23.73 3.61 -10.07
CA ARG A 310 -24.77 3.50 -9.04
C ARG A 310 -24.21 2.84 -7.78
N LEU A 311 -24.16 3.58 -6.68
CA LEU A 311 -23.81 3.04 -5.37
C LEU A 311 -24.91 2.10 -4.87
N VAL A 312 -24.53 0.87 -4.45
CA VAL A 312 -25.44 -0.18 -4.00
C VAL A 312 -25.32 -0.43 -2.51
N HIS A 313 -24.07 -0.49 -2.00
CA HIS A 313 -23.84 -0.81 -0.60
C HIS A 313 -22.58 -0.11 -0.07
N VAL A 314 -22.57 0.12 1.24
CA VAL A 314 -21.48 0.80 1.96
C VAL A 314 -21.14 0.01 3.22
N ILE A 315 -19.88 -0.31 3.39
CA ILE A 315 -19.34 -0.91 4.61
C ILE A 315 -18.23 0.01 5.09
N GLU A 316 -18.42 0.64 6.24
CA GLU A 316 -17.45 1.54 6.84
C GLU A 316 -16.87 0.94 8.12
N ASP A 317 -15.56 1.10 8.29
CA ASP A 317 -14.93 0.87 9.58
C ASP A 317 -14.99 2.17 10.39
N LYS A 318 -15.79 2.16 11.45
CA LYS A 318 -15.97 3.33 12.33
C LYS A 318 -14.73 3.65 13.17
N THR A 319 -13.80 2.70 13.29
CA THR A 319 -12.56 2.88 14.08
C THR A 319 -11.41 3.42 13.26
N THR A 320 -11.50 3.30 11.95
CA THR A 320 -10.54 3.82 10.98
C THR A 320 -11.22 4.76 9.98
N THR A 321 -10.51 5.18 8.96
CA THR A 321 -11.12 5.93 7.85
C THR A 321 -11.43 5.04 6.64
N ARG A 322 -11.27 3.70 6.77
CA ARG A 322 -11.41 2.74 5.67
C ARG A 322 -12.86 2.38 5.40
N PHE A 323 -13.13 2.04 4.15
CA PHE A 323 -14.45 1.60 3.70
C PHE A 323 -14.37 0.57 2.57
N ILE A 324 -15.49 -0.12 2.33
CA ILE A 324 -15.76 -0.84 1.08
C ILE A 324 -17.06 -0.25 0.51
N HIS A 325 -16.99 0.34 -0.68
CA HIS A 325 -18.15 0.80 -1.43
C HIS A 325 -18.40 -0.16 -2.59
N ILE A 326 -19.64 -0.63 -2.72
CA ILE A 326 -20.05 -1.50 -3.82
C ILE A 326 -20.87 -0.68 -4.79
N LEU A 327 -20.36 -0.59 -6.02
CA LEU A 327 -20.98 0.13 -7.12
C LEU A 327 -21.47 -0.83 -8.21
N VAL A 328 -22.40 -0.38 -9.04
CA VAL A 328 -22.64 -0.93 -10.37
C VAL A 328 -22.10 0.06 -11.38
N LEU A 329 -21.19 -0.39 -12.25
CA LEU A 329 -20.55 0.38 -13.32
C LEU A 329 -21.53 0.74 -14.45
#